data_4576e9a374ba0cdff74d4029d379bdc0
#
_entry.id   4576e9a374ba0cdff74d4029d379bdc0
#
_cell.length_a   1.000
_cell.length_b   1.000
_cell.length_c   1.000
_cell.angle_alpha   90.00
_cell.angle_beta   90.00
_cell.angle_gamma   90.00
#
_symmetry.space_group_name_H-M   'P 1'
#
loop_
_entity.id
_entity.type
_entity.pdbx_description
1 polymer ?
#
loop_
_entity_poly.entity_id
_entity_poly.type
_entity_poly.pdbx_seq_one_letter_code
_entity_poly.pdbx_strand_id
1 'polypeptide(L)'
;MNIKNKFFLNNLVNKKRPIVCLTAYCKNIANLVDQFADIILVGDSVGPILYGFKSTREVSLEMMINHGKAVVNNSKNAIVIIDMPYGSYEKSKHLALKNAN
;
A
#
# COMPACT_ATOMS: atom_id res chain seq x y z
N MET A 1 -9.54 -4.81 -11.02
CA MET A 1 -9.86 -3.52 -10.35
C MET A 1 -11.37 -3.31 -10.39
N ASN A 2 -12.00 -3.02 -9.27
CA ASN A 2 -13.43 -2.77 -9.26
C ASN A 2 -13.75 -1.36 -9.80
N ILE A 3 -15.03 -1.12 -10.16
CA ILE A 3 -15.49 0.14 -10.76
C ILE A 3 -15.21 1.33 -9.84
N LYS A 4 -15.35 1.17 -8.52
CA LYS A 4 -15.10 2.21 -7.52
C LYS A 4 -13.64 2.68 -7.55
N ASN A 5 -12.68 1.75 -7.61
CA ASN A 5 -11.26 2.09 -7.68
C ASN A 5 -10.90 2.79 -8.99
N LYS A 6 -11.49 2.36 -10.10
CA LYS A 6 -11.30 3.01 -11.40
C LYS A 6 -11.80 4.45 -11.39
N PHE A 7 -12.96 4.70 -10.79
CA PHE A 7 -13.50 6.04 -10.63
C PHE A 7 -12.58 6.95 -9.83
N PHE A 8 -12.08 6.47 -8.69
CA PHE A 8 -11.13 7.21 -7.87
C PHE A 8 -9.84 7.53 -8.61
N LEU A 9 -9.28 6.58 -9.34
CA LEU A 9 -8.06 6.80 -10.13
C LEU A 9 -8.27 7.87 -11.20
N ASN A 10 -9.40 7.84 -11.91
CA ASN A 10 -9.71 8.85 -12.92
C ASN A 10 -9.82 10.25 -12.29
N ASN A 11 -10.44 10.35 -11.11
CA ASN A 11 -10.53 11.61 -10.41
C ASN A 11 -9.16 12.14 -9.98
N LEU A 12 -8.25 11.27 -9.55
CA LEU A 12 -6.89 11.65 -9.20
C LEU A 12 -6.11 12.21 -10.39
N VAL A 13 -6.19 11.55 -11.55
CA VAL A 13 -5.51 11.98 -12.78
C VAL A 13 -5.97 13.37 -13.22
N ASN A 14 -7.24 13.70 -12.99
CA ASN A 14 -7.84 14.97 -13.41
C ASN A 14 -7.75 16.08 -12.35
N LYS A 15 -7.10 15.84 -11.22
CA LYS A 15 -6.91 16.88 -10.20
C LYS A 15 -6.04 18.02 -10.71
N LYS A 16 -6.44 19.25 -10.37
CA LYS A 16 -5.68 20.47 -10.70
C LYS A 16 -4.49 20.72 -9.78
N ARG A 17 -4.44 20.04 -8.62
CA ARG A 17 -3.34 20.12 -7.66
C ARG A 17 -2.51 18.83 -7.68
N PRO A 18 -1.26 18.87 -7.19
CA PRO A 18 -0.46 17.64 -7.07
C PRO A 18 -1.16 16.56 -6.25
N ILE A 19 -0.95 15.31 -6.65
CA ILE A 19 -1.41 14.15 -5.89
C ILE A 19 -0.52 13.99 -4.66
N VAL A 20 -1.15 13.90 -3.48
CA VAL A 20 -0.45 13.70 -2.21
C VAL A 20 -0.40 12.20 -1.91
N CYS A 21 0.80 11.64 -1.87
CA CYS A 21 1.03 10.24 -1.50
C CYS A 21 1.85 10.20 -0.20
N LEU A 22 1.30 9.57 0.83
CA LEU A 22 1.94 9.43 2.14
C LEU A 22 2.01 7.96 2.54
N THR A 23 3.01 7.61 3.32
CA THR A 23 3.23 6.26 3.82
C THR A 23 2.56 6.06 5.18
N ALA A 24 1.94 4.89 5.38
CA ALA A 24 1.45 4.46 6.68
C ALA A 24 1.55 2.93 6.80
N TYR A 25 1.80 2.44 8.02
CA TYR A 25 1.94 1.01 8.31
C TYR A 25 0.99 0.52 9.39
N CYS A 26 0.24 1.41 10.03
CA CYS A 26 -0.57 1.07 11.18
C CYS A 26 -1.84 1.93 11.26
N LYS A 27 -2.77 1.51 12.12
CA LYS A 27 -4.07 2.17 12.33
C LYS A 27 -3.96 3.67 12.59
N ASN A 28 -3.16 4.06 13.58
CA ASN A 28 -3.14 5.46 14.04
C ASN A 28 -2.63 6.40 12.95
N ILE A 29 -1.57 6.02 12.27
CA ILE A 29 -1.01 6.82 11.18
C ILE A 29 -1.93 6.80 9.96
N ALA A 30 -2.54 5.66 9.63
CA ALA A 30 -3.50 5.57 8.53
C ALA A 30 -4.69 6.53 8.76
N ASN A 31 -5.28 6.52 9.94
CA ASN A 31 -6.37 7.44 10.29
C ASN A 31 -5.96 8.91 10.12
N LEU A 32 -4.75 9.26 10.55
CA LEU A 32 -4.26 10.63 10.47
C LEU A 32 -4.02 11.06 9.02
N VAL A 33 -3.25 10.27 8.26
CA VAL A 33 -2.86 10.65 6.89
C VAL A 33 -4.02 10.57 5.90
N ASP A 34 -5.01 9.74 6.15
CA ASP A 34 -6.21 9.59 5.32
C ASP A 34 -7.00 10.91 5.15
N GLN A 35 -6.82 11.84 6.08
CA GLN A 35 -7.44 13.16 6.01
C GLN A 35 -6.77 14.08 4.98
N PHE A 36 -5.54 13.81 4.62
CA PHE A 36 -4.72 14.69 3.78
C PHE A 36 -4.21 14.04 2.50
N ALA A 37 -4.08 12.72 2.49
CA ALA A 37 -3.51 11.98 1.38
C ALA A 37 -4.57 11.59 0.34
N ASP A 38 -4.16 11.60 -0.92
CA ASP A 38 -4.92 10.99 -2.01
C ASP A 38 -4.59 9.49 -2.12
N ILE A 39 -3.35 9.15 -1.82
CA ILE A 39 -2.84 7.77 -1.84
C ILE A 39 -2.10 7.51 -0.53
N ILE A 40 -2.35 6.36 0.07
CA ILE A 40 -1.56 5.84 1.18
C ILE A 40 -0.78 4.64 0.67
N LEU A 41 0.54 4.70 0.78
CA LEU A 41 1.43 3.61 0.41
C LEU A 41 1.78 2.77 1.64
N VAL A 42 1.50 1.48 1.58
CA VAL A 42 2.04 0.50 2.50
C VAL A 42 3.26 -0.12 1.83
N GLY A 43 4.43 0.46 2.09
CA GLY A 43 5.67 0.08 1.42
C GLY A 43 6.42 -1.04 2.13
N ASP A 44 7.25 -1.77 1.39
CA ASP A 44 8.15 -2.77 1.96
C ASP A 44 9.26 -2.16 2.84
N SER A 45 9.40 -0.83 2.80
CA SER A 45 10.19 -0.08 3.78
C SER A 45 9.75 -0.31 5.23
N VAL A 46 8.58 -0.90 5.46
CA VAL A 46 8.13 -1.33 6.78
C VAL A 46 9.18 -2.18 7.50
N GLY A 47 9.93 -3.00 6.78
CA GLY A 47 10.98 -3.84 7.33
C GLY A 47 12.08 -3.03 8.01
N PRO A 48 12.84 -2.22 7.26
CA PRO A 48 13.88 -1.36 7.86
C PRO A 48 13.34 -0.36 8.89
N ILE A 49 12.18 0.24 8.62
CA ILE A 49 11.66 1.32 9.46
C ILE A 49 11.08 0.82 10.79
N LEU A 50 10.25 -0.23 10.76
CA LEU A 50 9.56 -0.72 11.97
C LEU A 50 10.27 -1.90 12.63
N TYR A 51 10.92 -2.76 11.86
CA TYR A 51 11.50 -4.01 12.36
C TYR A 51 13.02 -3.97 12.47
N GLY A 52 13.65 -2.90 11.98
CA GLY A 52 15.09 -2.78 12.00
C GLY A 52 15.81 -3.74 11.06
N PHE A 53 15.13 -4.24 10.03
CA PHE A 53 15.75 -5.10 9.03
C PHE A 53 16.81 -4.33 8.24
N LYS A 54 17.85 -5.02 7.80
CA LYS A 54 18.93 -4.40 6.99
C LYS A 54 18.48 -4.10 5.56
N SER A 55 17.45 -4.80 5.07
CA SER A 55 16.98 -4.70 3.70
C SER A 55 15.47 -4.93 3.62
N THR A 56 14.82 -4.33 2.63
CA THR A 56 13.42 -4.61 2.30
C THR A 56 13.21 -6.06 1.83
N ARG A 57 14.28 -6.73 1.40
CA ARG A 57 14.22 -8.15 0.95
C ARG A 57 13.83 -9.14 2.05
N GLU A 58 13.98 -8.75 3.31
CA GLU A 58 13.61 -9.58 4.45
C GLU A 58 12.12 -9.52 4.78
N VAL A 59 11.38 -8.61 4.15
CA VAL A 59 9.93 -8.46 4.36
C VAL A 59 9.19 -9.60 3.67
N SER A 60 8.32 -10.28 4.44
CA SER A 60 7.48 -11.36 3.91
C SER A 60 6.17 -10.85 3.33
N LEU A 61 5.54 -11.67 2.48
CA LEU A 61 4.20 -11.38 1.98
C LEU A 61 3.18 -11.28 3.12
N GLU A 62 3.29 -12.15 4.12
CA GLU A 62 2.41 -12.14 5.30
C GLU A 62 2.49 -10.81 6.07
N MET A 63 3.70 -10.26 6.24
CA MET A 63 3.88 -8.94 6.85
C MET A 63 3.15 -7.86 6.05
N MET A 64 3.31 -7.86 4.74
CA MET A 64 2.64 -6.89 3.88
C MET A 64 1.12 -7.01 3.93
N ILE A 65 0.60 -8.23 3.98
CA ILE A 65 -0.84 -8.48 4.13
C ILE A 65 -1.33 -7.92 5.47
N ASN A 66 -0.63 -8.18 6.57
CA ASN A 66 -1.02 -7.74 7.90
C ASN A 66 -1.03 -6.21 8.03
N HIS A 67 0.04 -5.56 7.57
CA HIS A 67 0.11 -4.09 7.57
C HIS A 67 -0.90 -3.48 6.60
N GLY A 68 -1.06 -4.09 5.43
CA GLY A 68 -2.06 -3.66 4.45
C GLY A 68 -3.48 -3.69 5.01
N LYS A 69 -3.87 -4.76 5.68
CA LYS A 69 -5.19 -4.87 6.34
C LYS A 69 -5.38 -3.78 7.38
N ALA A 70 -4.38 -3.51 8.22
CA ALA A 70 -4.47 -2.47 9.24
C ALA A 70 -4.71 -1.09 8.62
N VAL A 71 -4.03 -0.77 7.51
CA VAL A 71 -4.19 0.50 6.83
C VAL A 71 -5.51 0.58 6.07
N VAL A 72 -5.90 -0.45 5.32
CA VAL A 72 -7.15 -0.47 4.56
C VAL A 72 -8.36 -0.33 5.48
N ASN A 73 -8.37 -1.04 6.60
CA ASN A 73 -9.48 -1.00 7.55
C ASN A 73 -9.62 0.35 8.27
N ASN A 74 -8.60 1.19 8.20
CA ASN A 74 -8.56 2.49 8.88
C ASN A 74 -8.39 3.67 7.92
N SER A 75 -8.69 3.47 6.65
CA SER A 75 -8.67 4.49 5.60
C SER A 75 -10.03 4.53 4.91
N LYS A 76 -10.59 5.73 4.74
CA LYS A 76 -11.91 5.93 4.11
C LYS A 76 -11.82 6.71 2.79
N ASN A 77 -10.87 7.62 2.69
CA ASN A 77 -10.78 8.59 1.61
C ASN A 77 -9.67 8.25 0.61
N ALA A 78 -8.49 7.89 1.09
CA ALA A 78 -7.34 7.63 0.25
C ALA A 78 -7.42 6.26 -0.44
N ILE A 79 -6.80 6.15 -1.61
CA ILE A 79 -6.54 4.87 -2.25
C ILE A 79 -5.33 4.25 -1.54
N VAL A 80 -5.47 3.00 -1.09
CA VAL A 80 -4.36 2.28 -0.46
C VAL A 80 -3.65 1.43 -1.50
N ILE A 81 -2.35 1.65 -1.63
CA ILE A 81 -1.46 0.85 -2.48
C ILE A 81 -0.52 0.07 -1.57
N ILE A 82 -0.39 -1.23 -1.80
CA ILE A 82 0.44 -2.12 -1.00
C ILE A 82 1.51 -2.71 -1.90
N ASP A 83 2.79 -2.54 -1.51
CA ASP A 83 3.90 -3.15 -2.23
C ASP A 83 3.85 -4.67 -2.16
N MET A 84 4.17 -5.32 -3.26
CA MET A 84 4.47 -6.75 -3.27
C MET A 84 5.94 -6.93 -2.89
N PRO A 85 6.26 -7.67 -1.82
CA PRO A 85 7.64 -7.77 -1.35
C PRO A 85 8.49 -8.63 -2.28
N TYR A 86 9.80 -8.46 -2.17
CA TYR A 86 10.78 -9.26 -2.92
C TYR A 86 10.52 -10.76 -2.76
N GLY A 87 10.58 -11.48 -3.85
CA GLY A 87 10.32 -12.92 -3.88
C GLY A 87 8.86 -13.30 -4.12
N SER A 88 7.92 -12.35 -4.07
CA SER A 88 6.49 -12.64 -4.22
C SER A 88 5.97 -12.55 -5.66
N TYR A 89 6.75 -12.00 -6.59
CA TYR A 89 6.28 -11.77 -7.98
C TYR A 89 7.32 -12.03 -9.07
N GLU A 90 8.62 -12.09 -8.77
CA GLU A 90 9.66 -12.11 -9.80
C GLU A 90 9.76 -13.46 -10.55
N LYS A 91 9.42 -14.57 -9.89
CA LYS A 91 9.65 -15.92 -10.43
C LYS A 91 8.76 -16.26 -11.63
N SER A 92 7.50 -15.82 -11.62
CA SER A 92 6.56 -16.11 -12.72
C SER A 92 5.31 -15.24 -12.65
N LYS A 93 4.62 -15.10 -13.78
CA LYS A 93 3.31 -14.44 -13.85
C LYS A 93 2.28 -15.13 -12.95
N HIS A 94 2.30 -16.47 -12.93
CA HIS A 94 1.38 -17.25 -12.10
C HIS A 94 1.56 -16.95 -10.62
N LEU A 95 2.80 -16.93 -10.12
CA LEU A 95 3.10 -16.59 -8.74
C LEU A 95 2.70 -15.16 -8.41
N ALA A 96 3.01 -14.21 -9.30
CA ALA A 96 2.64 -12.82 -9.11
C ALA A 96 1.12 -12.65 -8.96
N LEU A 97 0.33 -13.25 -9.85
CA LEU A 97 -1.13 -13.20 -9.79
C LEU A 97 -1.69 -13.88 -8.53
N LYS A 98 -1.15 -15.04 -8.17
CA LYS A 98 -1.55 -15.76 -6.97
C LYS A 98 -1.34 -14.91 -5.71
N ASN A 99 -0.19 -14.27 -5.59
CA ASN A 99 0.17 -13.49 -4.41
C ASN A 99 -0.53 -12.12 -4.38
N ALA A 100 -0.87 -11.54 -5.52
CA ALA A 100 -1.61 -10.27 -5.60
C ALA A 100 -3.09 -10.40 -5.28
N ASN A 101 -3.65 -11.59 -5.43
CA ASN A 101 -5.05 -11.88 -5.12
C ASN A 101 -5.21 -12.27 -3.66
#